data_65d6eca375a9f7f1541c361d32ba4f60
#
_entry.id   65d6eca375a9f7f1541c361d32ba4f60
#
_cell.length_a   1.000
_cell.length_b   1.000
_cell.length_c   1.000
_cell.angle_alpha   90.00
_cell.angle_beta   90.00
_cell.angle_gamma   90.00
#
_symmetry.space_group_name_H-M   'P 1'
#
loop_
_entity.id
_entity.type
_entity.pdbx_description
1 polymer ?
#
loop_
_entity_poly.entity_id
_entity_poly.type
_entity_poly.pdbx_seq_one_letter_code
_entity_poly.pdbx_strand_id
1 'polypeptide(L)'
;MKRLQIGDVAITSVIERDGPWRRPEDFFLGYDTAAKAADIAQLEPEVFEKSSGKMVITYQTFVVRTPRHTILVDTCTGEDKGYPAPMDFDKSPWLNG
;
A
#
# COMPACT_ATOMS: atom_id res chain seq x y z
N MET A 1 -9.30 8.77 0.80
CA MET A 1 -9.04 8.73 2.25
C MET A 1 -10.23 8.08 2.95
N LYS A 2 -9.97 7.11 3.79
CA LYS A 2 -11.01 6.42 4.56
C LYS A 2 -10.88 6.76 6.03
N ARG A 3 -12.01 6.83 6.71
CA ARG A 3 -12.04 7.14 8.14
C ARG A 3 -12.86 6.10 8.89
N LEU A 4 -12.33 5.64 10.02
CA LEU A 4 -12.99 4.72 10.94
C LEU A 4 -13.08 5.38 12.32
N GLN A 5 -14.23 5.31 12.95
CA GLN A 5 -14.44 5.85 14.30
C GLN A 5 -14.73 4.69 15.24
N ILE A 6 -13.93 4.59 16.32
CA ILE A 6 -14.12 3.58 17.36
C ILE A 6 -14.14 4.33 18.71
N GLY A 7 -15.32 4.55 19.26
CA GLY A 7 -15.46 5.37 20.49
C GLY A 7 -14.87 6.76 20.26
N ASP A 8 -13.92 7.16 21.09
CA ASP A 8 -13.24 8.45 21.01
C ASP A 8 -12.02 8.44 20.10
N VAL A 9 -11.77 7.32 19.40
CA VAL A 9 -10.59 7.14 18.55
C VAL A 9 -11.00 7.22 17.09
N ALA A 10 -10.39 8.12 16.33
CA ALA A 10 -10.57 8.24 14.89
C ALA A 10 -9.33 7.73 14.16
N ILE A 11 -9.52 6.88 13.16
CA ILE A 11 -8.44 6.34 12.33
C ILE A 11 -8.70 6.78 10.89
N THR A 12 -7.74 7.47 10.31
CA THR A 12 -7.82 7.96 8.93
C THR A 12 -6.63 7.42 8.14
N SER A 13 -6.86 6.94 6.92
CA SER A 13 -5.77 6.53 6.04
C SER A 13 -5.40 7.67 5.10
N VAL A 14 -4.10 7.89 4.92
CA VAL A 14 -3.55 8.83 3.93
C VAL A 14 -2.71 8.02 2.96
N ILE A 15 -3.12 7.97 1.70
CA ILE A 15 -2.49 7.14 0.68
C ILE A 15 -1.38 7.93 0.00
N GLU A 16 -0.16 7.38 0.01
CA GLU A 16 0.97 7.91 -0.74
C GLU A 16 0.89 7.46 -2.20
N ARG A 17 0.80 6.16 -2.41
CA ARG A 17 0.69 5.56 -3.74
C ARG A 17 -0.16 4.30 -3.67
N ASP A 18 -0.87 4.04 -4.75
CA ASP A 18 -1.66 2.83 -4.91
C ASP A 18 -1.51 2.35 -6.35
N GLY A 19 -1.33 1.06 -6.54
CA GLY A 19 -1.24 0.52 -7.88
C GLY A 19 -0.60 -0.86 -7.98
N PRO A 20 -0.51 -1.38 -9.21
CA PRO A 20 0.09 -2.70 -9.50
C PRO A 20 1.61 -2.56 -9.62
N TRP A 21 2.31 -2.64 -8.52
CA TRP A 21 3.73 -2.32 -8.45
C TRP A 21 4.64 -3.54 -8.57
N ARG A 22 4.24 -4.70 -8.03
CA ARG A 22 5.15 -5.82 -7.92
C ARG A 22 4.50 -7.15 -8.28
N ARG A 23 5.25 -8.00 -8.97
CA ARG A 23 4.85 -9.38 -9.22
C ARG A 23 5.14 -10.22 -7.97
N PRO A 24 4.25 -11.20 -7.63
CA PRO A 24 4.50 -12.07 -6.49
C PRO A 24 5.83 -12.81 -6.58
N GLU A 25 6.21 -13.26 -7.77
CA GLU A 25 7.46 -13.98 -8.00
C GLU A 25 8.71 -13.12 -7.78
N ASP A 26 8.59 -11.80 -7.89
CA ASP A 26 9.68 -10.86 -7.62
C ASP A 26 9.74 -10.44 -6.16
N PHE A 27 8.61 -10.57 -5.46
CA PHE A 27 8.48 -10.11 -4.07
C PHE A 27 8.72 -11.20 -3.05
N PHE A 28 8.26 -12.43 -3.35
CA PHE A 28 8.38 -13.57 -2.44
C PHE A 28 9.44 -14.54 -2.93
N LEU A 29 10.49 -14.72 -2.13
CA LEU A 29 11.56 -15.66 -2.42
C LEU A 29 11.00 -17.08 -2.48
N GLY A 30 11.36 -17.82 -3.56
CA GLY A 30 10.90 -19.19 -3.72
C GLY A 30 9.44 -19.33 -4.15
N TYR A 31 8.83 -18.26 -4.65
CA TYR A 31 7.46 -18.30 -5.13
C TYR A 31 7.30 -19.23 -6.33
N ASP A 32 6.37 -20.18 -6.23
CA ASP A 32 6.04 -21.11 -7.31
C ASP A 32 4.76 -20.64 -8.01
N THR A 33 4.92 -20.03 -9.18
CA THR A 33 3.81 -19.49 -9.95
C THR A 33 2.79 -20.57 -10.34
N ALA A 34 3.25 -21.74 -10.74
CA ALA A 34 2.36 -22.83 -11.15
C ALA A 34 1.54 -23.36 -9.97
N ALA A 35 2.17 -23.52 -8.81
CA ALA A 35 1.48 -24.00 -7.62
C ALA A 35 0.46 -23.01 -7.10
N LYS A 36 0.66 -21.71 -7.34
CA LYS A 36 -0.21 -20.64 -6.82
C LYS A 36 -1.24 -20.14 -7.84
N ALA A 37 -1.25 -20.68 -9.06
CA ALA A 37 -2.11 -20.18 -10.13
C ALA A 37 -3.60 -20.19 -9.77
N ALA A 38 -4.07 -21.23 -9.08
CA ALA A 38 -5.47 -21.34 -8.67
C ALA A 38 -5.85 -20.28 -7.62
N ASP A 39 -4.95 -20.02 -6.69
CA ASP A 39 -5.18 -19.00 -5.66
C ASP A 39 -5.20 -17.60 -6.27
N ILE A 40 -4.27 -17.31 -7.18
CA ILE A 40 -4.20 -16.03 -7.88
C ILE A 40 -5.48 -15.77 -8.69
N ALA A 41 -6.03 -16.81 -9.33
CA ALA A 41 -7.23 -16.67 -10.14
C ALA A 41 -8.46 -16.22 -9.33
N GLN A 42 -8.45 -16.44 -8.02
CA GLN A 42 -9.55 -16.07 -7.12
C GLN A 42 -9.40 -14.66 -6.52
N LEU A 43 -8.27 -13.99 -6.74
CA LEU A 43 -8.04 -12.67 -6.17
C LEU A 43 -8.89 -11.60 -6.85
N GLU A 44 -9.37 -10.68 -6.06
CA GLU A 44 -10.14 -9.53 -6.52
C GLU A 44 -9.27 -8.52 -7.27
N PRO A 45 -9.84 -7.76 -8.23
CA PRO A 45 -9.08 -6.74 -8.96
C PRO A 45 -8.42 -5.68 -8.08
N GLU A 46 -8.98 -5.43 -6.89
CA GLU A 46 -8.43 -4.46 -5.96
C GLU A 46 -7.08 -4.89 -5.38
N VAL A 47 -6.76 -6.19 -5.41
CA VAL A 47 -5.52 -6.71 -4.82
C VAL A 47 -4.56 -7.30 -5.85
N PHE A 48 -5.04 -7.63 -7.05
CA PHE A 48 -4.22 -8.25 -8.08
C PHE A 48 -4.68 -7.86 -9.47
N GLU A 49 -3.76 -7.34 -10.30
CA GLU A 49 -4.02 -6.99 -11.69
C GLU A 49 -3.64 -8.16 -12.60
N LYS A 50 -4.64 -8.85 -13.13
CA LYS A 50 -4.42 -10.06 -13.95
C LYS A 50 -3.69 -9.77 -15.26
N SER A 51 -3.91 -8.60 -15.86
CA SER A 51 -3.30 -8.24 -17.14
C SER A 51 -1.77 -8.10 -17.04
N SER A 52 -1.25 -7.63 -15.92
CA SER A 52 0.19 -7.45 -15.69
C SER A 52 0.81 -8.53 -14.81
N GLY A 53 -0.01 -9.31 -14.11
CA GLY A 53 0.46 -10.28 -13.13
C GLY A 53 1.04 -9.65 -11.88
N LYS A 54 0.64 -8.42 -11.54
CA LYS A 54 1.18 -7.67 -10.42
C LYS A 54 0.18 -7.53 -9.29
N MET A 55 0.69 -7.58 -8.07
CA MET A 55 -0.09 -7.29 -6.88
C MET A 55 -0.37 -5.79 -6.80
N VAL A 56 -1.60 -5.44 -6.43
CA VAL A 56 -1.96 -4.07 -6.12
C VAL A 56 -1.55 -3.78 -4.68
N ILE A 57 -0.64 -2.84 -4.52
CA ILE A 57 -0.07 -2.49 -3.21
C ILE A 57 -0.39 -1.04 -2.92
N THR A 58 -0.90 -0.79 -1.71
CA THR A 58 -1.19 0.55 -1.23
C THR A 58 -0.13 0.96 -0.21
N TYR A 59 0.57 2.05 -0.48
CA TYR A 59 1.48 2.69 0.46
C TYR A 59 0.70 3.76 1.20
N GLN A 60 0.46 3.56 2.48
CA GLN A 60 -0.40 4.46 3.25
C GLN A 60 0.07 4.61 4.69
N THR A 61 -0.29 5.75 5.26
CA THR A 61 -0.11 6.04 6.68
C THR A 61 -1.47 6.04 7.34
N PHE A 62 -1.58 5.45 8.51
CA PHE A 62 -2.77 5.59 9.33
C PHE A 62 -2.56 6.67 10.37
N VAL A 63 -3.47 7.63 10.42
CA VAL A 63 -3.48 8.69 11.44
C VAL A 63 -4.49 8.30 12.49
N VAL A 64 -4.02 8.01 13.69
CA VAL A 64 -4.86 7.62 14.81
C VAL A 64 -4.97 8.82 15.75
N ARG A 65 -6.19 9.31 15.92
CA ARG A 65 -6.46 10.45 16.81
C ARG A 65 -7.23 9.98 18.02
N THR A 66 -6.61 10.18 19.18
CA THR A 66 -7.24 9.98 20.48
C THR A 66 -7.54 11.34 21.10
N PRO A 67 -8.26 11.44 22.23
CA PRO A 67 -8.49 12.71 22.89
C PRO A 67 -7.21 13.46 23.27
N ARG A 68 -6.08 12.76 23.41
CA ARG A 68 -4.81 13.34 23.89
C ARG A 68 -3.68 13.30 22.88
N HIS A 69 -3.74 12.41 21.89
CA HIS A 69 -2.60 12.16 20.99
C HIS A 69 -3.03 12.03 19.55
N THR A 70 -2.11 12.38 18.67
CA THR A 70 -2.17 12.04 17.24
C THR A 70 -0.98 11.15 16.95
N ILE A 71 -1.26 9.94 16.48
CA ILE A 71 -0.26 8.89 16.26
C ILE A 71 -0.22 8.53 14.79
N LEU A 72 0.96 8.51 14.19
CA LEU A 72 1.15 8.03 12.82
C LEU A 72 1.65 6.60 12.86
N VAL A 73 0.93 5.73 12.16
CA VAL A 73 1.34 4.33 11.99
C VAL A 73 1.86 4.19 10.58
N ASP A 74 3.14 3.91 10.43
CA ASP A 74 3.88 3.89 9.19
C ASP A 74 3.94 5.28 8.54
N THR A 75 5.11 5.71 8.15
CA THR A 75 5.31 7.01 7.50
C THR A 75 5.62 6.90 6.02
N CYS A 76 5.42 5.72 5.43
CA CYS A 76 5.61 5.44 4.01
C CYS A 76 7.05 5.69 3.54
N THR A 77 7.22 5.92 2.22
CA THR A 77 8.54 6.07 1.61
C THR A 77 9.05 7.52 1.67
N GLY A 78 8.15 8.48 1.50
CA GLY A 78 8.52 9.89 1.39
C GLY A 78 8.97 10.27 -0.01
N GLU A 79 9.52 11.47 -0.13
CA GLU A 79 9.96 12.04 -1.41
C GLU A 79 11.49 12.11 -1.52
N ASP A 80 11.97 12.32 -2.73
CA ASP A 80 13.39 12.64 -3.03
C ASP A 80 14.38 11.61 -2.47
N LYS A 81 14.02 10.34 -2.52
CA LYS A 81 14.87 9.25 -2.03
C LYS A 81 15.79 8.67 -3.09
N GLY A 82 15.55 8.98 -4.38
CA GLY A 82 16.34 8.45 -5.47
C GLY A 82 16.23 6.94 -5.66
N TYR A 83 15.14 6.33 -5.20
CA TYR A 83 14.94 4.90 -5.39
C TYR A 83 14.56 4.59 -6.83
N PRO A 84 14.97 3.42 -7.36
CA PRO A 84 14.55 3.00 -8.69
C PRO A 84 13.06 2.65 -8.72
N ALA A 85 12.47 2.71 -9.91
CA ALA A 85 11.08 2.29 -10.09
C ALA A 85 10.88 0.85 -9.61
N PRO A 86 9.72 0.53 -9.03
CA PRO A 86 8.54 1.37 -8.82
C PRO A 86 8.55 2.22 -7.54
N MET A 87 9.71 2.32 -6.89
CA MET A 87 9.85 3.02 -5.61
C MET A 87 10.28 4.48 -5.77
N ASP A 88 10.15 5.04 -6.98
CA ASP A 88 10.58 6.40 -7.33
C ASP A 88 9.49 7.44 -7.02
N PHE A 89 9.11 7.56 -5.76
CA PHE A 89 8.04 8.44 -5.30
C PHE A 89 8.50 9.88 -5.06
N ASP A 90 9.39 10.36 -5.91
CA ASP A 90 10.08 11.64 -5.67
C ASP A 90 9.14 12.85 -5.64
N LYS A 91 7.95 12.73 -6.23
CA LYS A 91 7.01 13.84 -6.34
C LYS A 91 5.61 13.47 -5.86
N SER A 92 5.54 12.79 -4.74
CA SER A 92 4.27 12.37 -4.13
C SER A 92 4.13 12.97 -2.74
N PRO A 93 3.77 14.27 -2.62
CA PRO A 93 3.70 14.96 -1.33
C PRO A 93 2.47 14.54 -0.52
N TRP A 94 2.45 13.31 -0.08
CA TRP A 94 1.30 12.72 0.59
C TRP A 94 0.97 13.38 1.94
N LEU A 95 1.96 13.95 2.61
CA LEU A 95 1.72 14.64 3.88
C LEU A 95 0.90 15.92 3.73
N ASN A 96 0.82 16.45 2.51
CA ASN A 96 0.03 17.64 2.21
C ASN A 96 -1.39 17.29 1.73
N GLY A 97 -1.66 16.00 1.64
CA GLY A 97 -2.95 15.49 1.17
C GLY A 97 -4.08 15.49 2.19
#